data_d1dd315f7b86ec6f3f8d5d7f55c5939e
#
_entry.id   d1dd315f7b86ec6f3f8d5d7f55c5939e
#
_cell.length_a   1.000
_cell.length_b   1.000
_cell.length_c   1.000
_cell.angle_alpha   90.00
_cell.angle_beta   90.00
_cell.angle_gamma   90.00
#
_symmetry.space_group_name_H-M   'P 1'
#
loop_
_entity.id
_entity.type
_entity.pdbx_description
1 polymer ?
#
loop_
_entity_poly.entity_id
_entity_poly.type
_entity_poly.pdbx_seq_one_letter_code
_entity_poly.pdbx_strand_id
1 'polypeptide(L)'
;QAQTTSESANMVVRSSGNFERSTSSERYKNSITNATKGLAELKTLRPVNYKGNNDGDTVFYGLIAEEVHDAGLTEFVEYDDENKPDALRYPHMVALCVKAIQELSTELETAKARLKTLEDA
;
A
#
# COMPACT_ATOMS: atom_id res chain seq x y z
N GLN A 1 -12.04 -31.64 10.98
CA GLN A 1 -11.34 -31.28 9.75
C GLN A 1 -11.51 -29.79 9.49
N ALA A 2 -10.40 -29.08 9.25
CA ALA A 2 -10.45 -27.63 8.97
C ALA A 2 -11.12 -27.38 7.61
N GLN A 3 -12.00 -26.37 7.56
CA GLN A 3 -12.59 -25.91 6.32
C GLN A 3 -11.69 -24.83 5.70
N THR A 4 -11.55 -24.85 4.39
CA THR A 4 -10.78 -23.87 3.64
C THR A 4 -11.67 -23.11 2.67
N THR A 5 -11.27 -21.91 2.30
CA THR A 5 -11.97 -21.10 1.31
C THR A 5 -10.96 -20.31 0.48
N SER A 6 -11.34 -19.96 -0.74
CA SER A 6 -10.57 -19.06 -1.60
C SER A 6 -11.05 -17.60 -1.49
N GLU A 7 -12.03 -17.34 -0.62
CA GLU A 7 -12.51 -15.97 -0.42
C GLU A 7 -11.44 -15.09 0.22
N SER A 8 -11.44 -13.82 -0.15
CA SER A 8 -10.54 -12.84 0.46
C SER A 8 -10.97 -12.49 1.88
N ALA A 9 -9.99 -12.19 2.72
CA ALA A 9 -10.27 -11.68 4.06
C ALA A 9 -11.03 -10.36 3.97
N ASN A 10 -12.14 -10.25 4.69
CA ASN A 10 -13.00 -9.07 4.65
C ASN A 10 -13.40 -8.57 6.04
N MET A 11 -12.67 -8.98 7.06
CA MET A 11 -12.95 -8.59 8.45
C MET A 11 -11.74 -7.91 9.05
N VAL A 12 -12.00 -6.84 9.81
CA VAL A 12 -10.97 -6.11 10.56
C VAL A 12 -11.31 -6.08 12.03
N VAL A 13 -10.28 -6.00 12.88
CA VAL A 13 -10.42 -5.77 14.32
C VAL A 13 -10.10 -4.31 14.58
N ARG A 14 -11.06 -3.59 15.15
CA ARG A 14 -10.88 -2.18 15.50
C ARG A 14 -10.12 -2.06 16.82
N SER A 15 -9.55 -0.88 17.05
CA SER A 15 -8.86 -0.56 18.31
C SER A 15 -9.76 -0.76 19.54
N SER A 16 -11.09 -0.67 19.35
CA SER A 16 -12.09 -0.96 20.40
C SER A 16 -12.21 -2.46 20.70
N GLY A 17 -11.59 -3.34 19.88
CA GLY A 17 -11.76 -4.79 19.96
C GLY A 17 -12.93 -5.33 19.15
N ASN A 18 -13.73 -4.47 18.53
CA ASN A 18 -14.85 -4.89 17.70
C ASN A 18 -14.39 -5.47 16.36
N PHE A 19 -15.16 -6.46 15.88
CA PHE A 19 -14.98 -7.02 14.54
C PHE A 19 -15.92 -6.30 13.57
N GLU A 20 -15.37 -5.81 12.46
CA GLU A 20 -16.16 -5.13 11.45
C GLU A 20 -15.81 -5.66 10.06
N ARG A 21 -16.80 -5.67 9.18
CA ARG A 21 -16.58 -6.06 7.80
C ARG A 21 -15.90 -4.92 7.04
N SER A 22 -14.83 -5.23 6.34
CA SER A 22 -14.16 -4.28 5.45
C SER A 22 -15.03 -4.04 4.21
N THR A 23 -15.20 -2.78 3.82
CA THR A 23 -16.01 -2.37 2.68
C THR A 23 -15.26 -1.34 1.84
N SER A 24 -15.72 -1.12 0.60
CA SER A 24 -15.09 -0.12 -0.28
C SER A 24 -16.09 0.57 -1.22
N SER A 25 -17.38 0.27 -1.10
CA SER A 25 -18.39 0.92 -1.92
C SER A 25 -18.44 2.43 -1.66
N GLU A 26 -18.73 3.19 -2.71
CA GLU A 26 -18.91 4.65 -2.63
C GLU A 26 -19.92 5.04 -1.55
N ARG A 27 -20.98 4.25 -1.34
CA ARG A 27 -22.02 4.54 -0.34
C ARG A 27 -21.51 4.60 1.10
N TYR A 28 -20.31 4.06 1.35
CA TYR A 28 -19.65 4.09 2.68
C TYR A 28 -18.55 5.14 2.77
N LYS A 29 -18.39 5.96 1.74
CA LYS A 29 -17.29 6.93 1.65
C LYS A 29 -17.87 8.36 1.50
N ASN A 30 -17.09 9.33 1.93
CA ASN A 30 -17.42 10.74 1.73
C ASN A 30 -16.12 11.52 1.48
N SER A 31 -16.26 12.79 1.07
CA SER A 31 -15.13 13.69 0.83
C SER A 31 -14.08 13.09 -0.15
N ILE A 32 -14.59 12.41 -1.18
CA ILE A 32 -13.74 11.73 -2.15
C ILE A 32 -13.01 12.76 -3.02
N THR A 33 -11.70 12.71 -3.04
CA THR A 33 -10.83 13.54 -3.89
C THR A 33 -9.80 12.67 -4.58
N ASN A 34 -9.17 13.20 -5.63
CA ASN A 34 -8.10 12.49 -6.30
C ASN A 34 -6.90 12.32 -5.38
N ALA A 35 -6.27 11.15 -5.44
CA ALA A 35 -5.04 10.89 -4.69
C ALA A 35 -3.92 11.81 -5.17
N THR A 36 -3.08 12.25 -4.24
CA THR A 36 -1.97 13.17 -4.53
C THR A 36 -0.60 12.53 -4.42
N LYS A 37 -0.50 11.40 -3.73
CA LYS A 37 0.77 10.64 -3.59
C LYS A 37 0.81 9.51 -4.61
N GLY A 38 1.98 9.24 -5.16
CA GLY A 38 2.13 8.25 -6.22
C GLY A 38 3.56 7.77 -6.38
N LEU A 39 4.08 7.84 -7.61
CA LEU A 39 5.38 7.27 -7.97
C LEU A 39 6.53 7.84 -7.14
N ALA A 40 6.57 9.15 -6.93
CA ALA A 40 7.64 9.79 -6.19
C ALA A 40 7.78 9.23 -4.77
N GLU A 41 6.66 9.04 -4.09
CA GLU A 41 6.60 8.50 -2.73
C GLU A 41 6.87 7.00 -2.73
N LEU A 42 6.27 6.26 -3.65
CA LEU A 42 6.45 4.81 -3.76
C LEU A 42 7.92 4.44 -3.94
N LYS A 43 8.65 5.21 -4.73
CA LYS A 43 10.08 4.97 -5.03
C LYS A 43 10.98 5.07 -3.79
N THR A 44 10.54 5.73 -2.74
CA THR A 44 11.32 5.87 -1.50
C THR A 44 11.19 4.66 -0.58
N LEU A 45 10.26 3.77 -0.84
CA LEU A 45 10.01 2.59 -0.01
C LEU A 45 11.03 1.49 -0.30
N ARG A 46 11.32 0.70 0.73
CA ARG A 46 12.28 -0.41 0.67
C ARG A 46 11.58 -1.73 0.93
N PRO A 47 11.31 -2.55 -0.09
CA PRO A 47 10.84 -3.91 0.14
C PRO A 47 11.92 -4.74 0.83
N VAL A 48 11.53 -5.55 1.80
CA VAL A 48 12.46 -6.36 2.58
C VAL A 48 11.96 -7.79 2.72
N ASN A 49 12.91 -8.71 2.87
CA ASN A 49 12.64 -10.03 3.40
C ASN A 49 12.88 -9.99 4.91
N TYR A 50 12.02 -10.65 5.67
CA TYR A 50 12.14 -10.67 7.12
C TYR A 50 11.58 -11.95 7.73
N LYS A 51 11.92 -12.21 8.99
CA LYS A 51 11.32 -13.26 9.81
C LYS A 51 10.57 -12.61 10.96
N GLY A 52 9.40 -13.15 11.31
CA GLY A 52 8.69 -12.72 12.50
C GLY A 52 9.35 -13.33 13.74
N ASN A 53 9.44 -12.56 14.82
CA ASN A 53 10.11 -13.03 16.05
C ASN A 53 9.44 -14.27 16.65
N ASN A 54 8.18 -14.53 16.33
CA ASN A 54 7.41 -15.68 16.82
C ASN A 54 7.05 -16.68 15.72
N ASP A 55 7.68 -16.57 14.55
CA ASP A 55 7.29 -17.34 13.37
C ASP A 55 8.39 -18.33 12.89
N GLY A 56 9.36 -18.61 13.75
CA GLY A 56 10.46 -19.53 13.43
C GLY A 56 11.31 -19.03 12.28
N ASP A 57 11.62 -19.91 11.35
CA ASP A 57 12.49 -19.59 10.20
C ASP A 57 11.74 -19.16 8.94
N THR A 58 10.43 -19.04 9.01
CA THR A 58 9.62 -18.59 7.87
C THR A 58 10.05 -17.20 7.44
N VAL A 59 10.32 -17.03 6.14
CA VAL A 59 10.71 -15.75 5.55
C VAL A 59 9.48 -15.12 4.90
N PHE A 60 9.22 -13.88 5.26
CA PHE A 60 8.16 -13.07 4.68
C PHE A 60 8.76 -11.96 3.82
N TYR A 61 7.93 -11.36 2.98
CA TYR A 61 8.28 -10.23 2.11
C TYR A 61 7.33 -9.08 2.41
N GLY A 62 7.87 -7.90 2.68
CA GLY A 62 7.01 -6.77 3.01
C GLY A 62 7.78 -5.47 3.22
N LEU A 63 7.15 -4.56 3.95
CA LEU A 63 7.70 -3.25 4.28
C LEU A 63 7.77 -3.11 5.81
N ILE A 64 8.53 -2.13 6.27
CA ILE A 64 8.69 -1.82 7.68
C ILE A 64 7.83 -0.58 7.99
N ALA A 65 6.96 -0.68 8.98
CA ALA A 65 6.00 0.39 9.32
C ALA A 65 6.69 1.72 9.62
N GLU A 66 7.82 1.70 10.33
CA GLU A 66 8.60 2.88 10.68
C GLU A 66 9.16 3.56 9.43
N GLU A 67 9.61 2.79 8.44
CA GLU A 67 10.14 3.34 7.18
C GLU A 67 9.03 3.97 6.33
N VAL A 68 7.84 3.39 6.34
CA VAL A 68 6.67 3.96 5.65
C VAL A 68 6.24 5.27 6.31
N HIS A 69 6.24 5.30 7.65
CA HIS A 69 6.00 6.52 8.43
C HIS A 69 7.02 7.61 8.07
N ASP A 70 8.30 7.27 8.07
CA ASP A 70 9.38 8.23 7.79
C ASP A 70 9.34 8.77 6.36
N ALA A 71 8.76 7.99 5.43
CA ALA A 71 8.54 8.43 4.06
C ALA A 71 7.36 9.41 3.92
N GLY A 72 6.66 9.73 5.02
CA GLY A 72 5.52 10.63 5.02
C GLY A 72 4.21 9.98 4.57
N LEU A 73 4.18 8.66 4.47
CA LEU A 73 3.01 7.91 4.02
C LEU A 73 2.15 7.45 5.19
N THR A 74 1.82 8.37 6.09
CA THR A 74 1.15 8.07 7.36
C THR A 74 -0.25 7.48 7.20
N GLU A 75 -0.94 7.75 6.10
CA GLU A 75 -2.26 7.19 5.81
C GLU A 75 -2.24 5.66 5.62
N PHE A 76 -1.06 5.08 5.39
CA PHE A 76 -0.88 3.63 5.22
C PHE A 76 -0.34 2.95 6.47
N VAL A 77 -0.17 3.70 7.56
CA VAL A 77 0.39 3.19 8.82
C VAL A 77 -0.71 3.12 9.87
N GLU A 78 -0.76 2.01 10.59
CA GLU A 78 -1.56 1.90 11.81
C GLU A 78 -0.65 2.12 13.01
N TYR A 79 -1.12 2.90 13.96
CA TYR A 79 -0.36 3.30 15.14
C TYR A 79 -0.91 2.63 16.39
N ASP A 80 -0.03 2.32 17.34
CA ASP A 80 -0.43 1.78 18.63
C ASP A 80 -0.96 2.89 19.57
N ASP A 81 -1.31 2.53 20.79
CA ASP A 81 -1.86 3.47 21.78
C ASP A 81 -0.86 4.55 22.19
N GLU A 82 0.43 4.35 21.93
CA GLU A 82 1.49 5.33 22.19
C GLU A 82 1.85 6.15 20.92
N ASN A 83 1.05 6.04 19.86
CA ASN A 83 1.27 6.68 18.57
C ASN A 83 2.57 6.25 17.87
N LYS A 84 3.00 5.02 18.14
CA LYS A 84 4.14 4.43 17.41
C LYS A 84 3.66 3.61 16.22
N PRO A 85 4.38 3.63 15.11
CA PRO A 85 4.04 2.75 13.98
C PRO A 85 3.98 1.30 14.43
N ASP A 86 2.87 0.62 14.12
CA ASP A 86 2.60 -0.73 14.59
C ASP A 86 2.32 -1.71 13.44
N ALA A 87 1.54 -1.29 12.45
CA ALA A 87 1.15 -2.13 11.33
C ALA A 87 0.96 -1.30 10.06
N LEU A 88 0.80 -1.97 8.94
CA LEU A 88 0.59 -1.35 7.65
C LEU A 88 -0.76 -1.73 7.07
N ARG A 89 -1.38 -0.78 6.39
CA ARG A 89 -2.62 -0.97 5.64
C ARG A 89 -2.30 -1.40 4.22
N TYR A 90 -1.72 -2.59 4.06
CA TYR A 90 -1.31 -3.11 2.76
C TYR A 90 -2.41 -3.04 1.68
N PRO A 91 -3.67 -3.43 1.98
CA PRO A 91 -4.73 -3.33 0.97
C PRO A 91 -4.93 -1.91 0.43
N HIS A 92 -4.76 -0.90 1.27
CA HIS A 92 -4.87 0.51 0.87
C HIS A 92 -3.68 0.95 0.00
N MET A 93 -2.51 0.32 0.19
CA MET A 93 -1.32 0.62 -0.61
C MET A 93 -1.45 0.20 -2.07
N VAL A 94 -2.40 -0.68 -2.38
CA VAL A 94 -2.72 -1.03 -3.77
C VAL A 94 -3.10 0.22 -4.56
N ALA A 95 -3.88 1.14 -3.97
CA ALA A 95 -4.24 2.39 -4.64
C ALA A 95 -3.02 3.28 -4.90
N LEU A 96 -2.06 3.32 -3.98
CA LEU A 96 -0.78 4.01 -4.20
C LEU A 96 -0.03 3.40 -5.39
N CYS A 97 0.01 2.08 -5.47
CA CYS A 97 0.64 1.37 -6.59
C CYS A 97 -0.07 1.69 -7.91
N VAL A 98 -1.41 1.72 -7.91
CA VAL A 98 -2.19 2.07 -9.11
C VAL A 98 -1.80 3.46 -9.63
N LYS A 99 -1.76 4.46 -8.74
CA LYS A 99 -1.37 5.81 -9.14
C LYS A 99 0.08 5.86 -9.63
N ALA A 100 0.99 5.20 -8.93
CA ALA A 100 2.40 5.15 -9.33
C ALA A 100 2.59 4.52 -10.71
N ILE A 101 1.87 3.45 -11.01
CA ILE A 101 1.90 2.80 -12.32
C ILE A 101 1.35 3.73 -13.40
N GLN A 102 0.25 4.44 -13.12
CA GLN A 102 -0.31 5.41 -14.06
C GLN A 102 0.68 6.53 -14.37
N GLU A 103 1.35 7.07 -13.36
CA GLU A 103 2.36 8.10 -13.54
C GLU A 103 3.57 7.59 -14.31
N LEU A 104 4.04 6.38 -13.99
CA LEU A 104 5.15 5.74 -14.69
C LEU A 104 4.79 5.48 -16.16
N SER A 105 3.57 5.03 -16.44
CA SER A 105 3.07 4.83 -17.80
C SER A 105 3.09 6.13 -18.59
N THR A 106 2.67 7.24 -17.99
CA THR A 106 2.70 8.56 -18.60
C THR A 106 4.13 8.99 -18.92
N GLU A 107 5.06 8.81 -17.97
CA GLU A 107 6.47 9.12 -18.19
C GLU A 107 7.06 8.29 -19.33
N LEU A 108 6.71 7.01 -19.41
CA LEU A 108 7.17 6.12 -20.46
C LEU A 108 6.64 6.57 -21.83
N GLU A 109 5.36 6.91 -21.94
CA GLU A 109 4.77 7.41 -23.19
C GLU A 109 5.46 8.72 -23.62
N THR A 110 5.73 9.62 -22.69
CA THR A 110 6.45 10.86 -22.96
C THR A 110 7.88 10.59 -23.47
N ALA A 111 8.58 9.66 -22.83
CA ALA A 111 9.94 9.29 -23.23
C ALA A 111 9.96 8.65 -24.62
N LYS A 112 9.01 7.77 -24.91
CA LYS A 112 8.84 7.14 -26.24
C LYS A 112 8.59 8.18 -27.32
N ALA A 113 7.72 9.15 -27.06
CA ALA A 113 7.43 10.23 -28.02
C ALA A 113 8.66 11.08 -28.31
N ARG A 114 9.45 11.42 -27.27
CA ARG A 114 10.68 12.18 -27.43
C ARG A 114 11.75 11.40 -28.19
N LEU A 115 11.86 10.10 -27.90
CA LEU A 115 12.78 9.21 -28.62
C LEU A 115 12.43 9.16 -30.09
N LYS A 116 11.16 8.99 -30.43
CA LYS A 116 10.69 8.98 -31.81
C LYS A 116 11.00 10.30 -32.52
N THR A 117 10.79 11.42 -31.87
CA THR A 117 11.15 12.76 -32.41
C THR A 117 12.64 12.85 -32.74
N LEU A 118 13.50 12.35 -31.85
CA LEU A 118 14.94 12.34 -32.05
C LEU A 118 15.36 11.41 -33.20
N GLU A 119 14.71 10.26 -33.33
CA GLU A 119 14.98 9.30 -34.41
C GLU A 119 14.57 9.85 -35.78
N ASP A 120 13.48 10.65 -35.81
CA ASP A 120 12.93 11.22 -37.05
C ASP A 120 13.62 12.54 -37.45
N ALA A 121 14.54 13.05 -36.60
CA ALA A 121 15.25 14.31 -36.84
C ALA A 121 16.35 14.18 -37.91
#